data_230112b27c9585704f969b3d2f43e596
#
_entry.id   230112b27c9585704f969b3d2f43e596
#
_cell.length_a   1.000
_cell.length_b   1.000
_cell.length_c   1.000
_cell.angle_alpha   90.00
_cell.angle_beta   90.00
_cell.angle_gamma   90.00
#
_symmetry.space_group_name_H-M   'P 1'
#
loop_
_entity.id
_entity.type
_entity.pdbx_description
1 polymer ?
#
loop_
_entity_poly.entity_id
_entity_poly.type
_entity_poly.pdbx_seq_one_letter_code
_entity_poly.pdbx_strand_id
1 'polypeptide(L)'
;GNIGQFAADLTVSDRNPQAAAQDFGGFQESGHPLYNEGDGNWSVISEGHGAIGFMSFTANAYNRASGLGATALGFATLSGPQVGAAGGIDGGNVGQFSAGWASRAIGNISTATGFRNTASGQASVALGNYNYATGDSSIALGKENWAQGASTVAIGFKAHAAGAGSVALGQETVAWGTTNFTTGYQNVAGDINSDIGVAGSATAMGHGNFAQGRSSFAANRFTSAVNQASASLGLATTADNFGMLAVGVNNIIGLGDTLVDPDNYNGYYYVDGQYTGSNPGVAFVVGNGDINSSNGRAGDNPSNAFIVNYDGSATLAGDLTVNSDARLKSNIVSLGSTLSKLLLIDGKAYTMKSNEAIEKIGLLAQEVQKAFPELVKEAGDQEGTLSVNYQGMIPVLINAIK
;
A
#
# COMPACT_ATOMS: atom_id res chain seq x y z
N GLY A 1 -44.78 -22.23 6.09
CA GLY A 1 -43.44 -22.82 5.91
C GLY A 1 -43.24 -23.96 6.91
N ASN A 2 -42.35 -24.91 6.61
CA ASN A 2 -41.95 -25.92 7.58
C ASN A 2 -41.12 -25.27 8.66
N ILE A 3 -41.57 -25.32 9.92
CA ILE A 3 -40.84 -24.84 11.10
C ILE A 3 -39.85 -25.92 11.52
N GLY A 4 -38.58 -25.61 11.64
CA GLY A 4 -37.55 -26.50 12.16
C GLY A 4 -37.79 -26.87 13.63
N GLN A 5 -37.26 -28.00 14.09
CA GLN A 5 -37.40 -28.44 15.47
C GLN A 5 -36.79 -27.38 16.42
N PHE A 6 -37.52 -26.96 17.44
CA PHE A 6 -37.17 -25.88 18.39
C PHE A 6 -36.99 -24.50 17.73
N ALA A 7 -37.52 -24.26 16.52
CA ALA A 7 -37.46 -22.94 15.87
C ALA A 7 -38.62 -22.03 16.31
N ALA A 8 -38.38 -20.73 16.37
CA ALA A 8 -39.40 -19.72 16.60
C ALA A 8 -39.56 -18.84 15.33
N ASP A 9 -40.78 -18.79 14.79
CA ASP A 9 -41.12 -18.02 13.60
C ASP A 9 -42.18 -16.95 13.96
N LEU A 10 -41.77 -15.69 13.88
CA LEU A 10 -42.64 -14.52 14.07
C LEU A 10 -42.76 -13.72 12.75
N THR A 11 -42.57 -14.36 11.60
CA THR A 11 -42.72 -13.71 10.30
C THR A 11 -44.16 -13.52 9.92
N VAL A 12 -44.49 -12.37 9.33
CA VAL A 12 -45.80 -12.13 8.70
C VAL A 12 -45.71 -12.56 7.25
N SER A 13 -46.34 -13.71 6.92
CA SER A 13 -46.30 -14.30 5.58
C SER A 13 -47.61 -14.15 4.78
N ASP A 14 -48.64 -13.53 5.34
CA ASP A 14 -49.99 -13.53 4.78
C ASP A 14 -50.21 -12.48 3.65
N ARG A 15 -49.24 -11.66 3.32
CA ARG A 15 -49.36 -10.72 2.21
C ARG A 15 -48.72 -11.28 0.94
N ASN A 16 -49.44 -11.14 -0.16
CA ASN A 16 -48.94 -11.42 -1.49
C ASN A 16 -47.61 -10.60 -1.70
N PRO A 17 -46.47 -11.25 -1.86
CA PRO A 17 -45.17 -10.54 -1.98
C PRO A 17 -45.09 -9.61 -3.19
N GLN A 18 -45.83 -9.90 -4.26
CA GLN A 18 -45.96 -9.03 -5.43
C GLN A 18 -46.67 -7.71 -5.11
N ALA A 19 -47.66 -7.71 -4.22
CA ALA A 19 -48.30 -6.49 -3.78
C ALA A 19 -47.41 -5.62 -2.90
N ALA A 20 -46.61 -6.25 -2.03
CA ALA A 20 -45.64 -5.51 -1.21
C ALA A 20 -44.51 -4.89 -2.02
N ALA A 21 -44.03 -5.54 -3.09
CA ALA A 21 -43.02 -4.98 -3.99
C ALA A 21 -43.53 -3.76 -4.79
N GLN A 22 -44.84 -3.75 -5.11
CA GLN A 22 -45.49 -2.62 -5.79
C GLN A 22 -45.68 -1.41 -4.86
N ASP A 23 -45.94 -1.63 -3.57
CA ASP A 23 -46.16 -0.58 -2.58
C ASP A 23 -44.85 0.20 -2.21
N PHE A 24 -43.68 -0.40 -2.45
CA PHE A 24 -42.37 0.21 -2.10
C PHE A 24 -41.60 0.74 -3.32
N GLY A 25 -42.27 1.01 -4.45
CA GLY A 25 -41.72 1.76 -5.58
C GLY A 25 -40.50 1.10 -6.22
N GLY A 26 -40.73 -0.08 -6.85
CA GLY A 26 -39.95 -0.57 -7.97
C GLY A 26 -38.42 -0.54 -7.84
N PHE A 27 -37.82 -1.12 -6.82
CA PHE A 27 -36.40 -1.40 -6.79
C PHE A 27 -36.09 -2.65 -7.65
N GLN A 28 -35.97 -2.43 -8.96
CA GLN A 28 -35.39 -3.41 -9.87
C GLN A 28 -33.88 -3.26 -9.85
N GLU A 29 -33.17 -4.03 -9.05
CA GLU A 29 -31.72 -4.10 -9.12
C GLU A 29 -31.29 -5.54 -9.41
N SER A 30 -30.58 -5.70 -10.54
CA SER A 30 -29.89 -6.94 -10.89
C SER A 30 -28.92 -7.35 -9.78
N GLY A 31 -28.84 -8.64 -9.47
CA GLY A 31 -27.97 -9.16 -8.41
C GLY A 31 -28.60 -9.20 -7.00
N HIS A 32 -29.84 -8.76 -6.79
CA HIS A 32 -30.52 -8.97 -5.51
C HIS A 32 -30.93 -10.43 -5.35
N PRO A 33 -30.71 -11.09 -4.20
CA PRO A 33 -30.96 -12.52 -4.00
C PRO A 33 -32.44 -12.93 -4.10
N LEU A 34 -33.37 -11.99 -4.00
CA LEU A 34 -34.80 -12.21 -4.18
C LEU A 34 -35.28 -11.71 -5.54
N TYR A 35 -34.40 -11.17 -6.39
CA TYR A 35 -34.71 -10.70 -7.73
C TYR A 35 -34.29 -11.75 -8.75
N ASN A 36 -35.24 -12.25 -9.53
CA ASN A 36 -34.96 -13.17 -10.62
C ASN A 36 -34.66 -12.39 -11.90
N GLU A 37 -33.40 -12.41 -12.31
CA GLU A 37 -32.93 -11.71 -13.53
C GLU A 37 -33.56 -12.23 -14.81
N GLY A 38 -34.14 -13.47 -14.80
CA GLY A 38 -34.71 -14.12 -15.97
C GLY A 38 -36.10 -13.61 -16.36
N ASP A 39 -36.88 -13.09 -15.42
CA ASP A 39 -38.25 -12.63 -15.63
C ASP A 39 -38.54 -11.20 -15.15
N GLY A 40 -37.53 -10.51 -14.61
CA GLY A 40 -37.66 -9.15 -14.11
C GLY A 40 -38.56 -8.99 -12.87
N ASN A 41 -38.89 -10.10 -12.23
CA ASN A 41 -39.75 -10.13 -11.06
C ASN A 41 -38.96 -10.46 -9.79
N TRP A 42 -39.41 -9.92 -8.66
CA TRP A 42 -39.02 -10.45 -7.37
C TRP A 42 -39.50 -11.90 -7.27
N SER A 43 -38.58 -12.85 -7.42
CA SER A 43 -38.97 -14.24 -7.15
C SER A 43 -39.27 -14.31 -5.67
N VAL A 44 -40.55 -14.41 -5.42
CA VAL A 44 -41.03 -14.99 -4.17
C VAL A 44 -40.37 -16.34 -4.11
N ILE A 45 -39.48 -16.52 -3.17
CA ILE A 45 -39.02 -17.86 -2.84
C ILE A 45 -40.28 -18.57 -2.44
N SER A 46 -40.85 -19.34 -3.38
CA SER A 46 -42.07 -20.09 -3.17
C SER A 46 -41.93 -21.16 -2.09
N GLU A 47 -40.74 -21.32 -1.57
CA GLU A 47 -40.37 -22.30 -0.57
C GLU A 47 -39.57 -21.67 0.57
N GLY A 48 -40.23 -21.40 1.70
CA GLY A 48 -39.56 -21.34 2.98
C GLY A 48 -39.15 -20.00 3.53
N HIS A 49 -40.06 -19.04 3.62
CA HIS A 49 -39.90 -17.97 4.62
C HIS A 49 -40.08 -18.55 6.03
N GLY A 50 -39.39 -17.96 6.99
CA GLY A 50 -39.51 -18.32 8.38
C GLY A 50 -38.31 -19.04 8.96
N ALA A 51 -38.47 -19.50 10.18
CA ALA A 51 -37.42 -20.21 10.91
C ALA A 51 -37.47 -21.71 10.52
N ILE A 52 -36.62 -22.09 9.56
CA ILE A 52 -36.57 -23.48 9.02
C ILE A 52 -35.37 -24.29 9.52
N GLY A 53 -34.35 -23.65 10.04
CA GLY A 53 -33.21 -24.31 10.68
C GLY A 53 -33.52 -24.79 12.09
N PHE A 54 -32.78 -25.80 12.56
CA PHE A 54 -32.88 -26.26 13.95
C PHE A 54 -32.44 -25.12 14.89
N MET A 55 -33.22 -24.83 15.95
CA MET A 55 -33.04 -23.72 16.88
C MET A 55 -32.90 -22.31 16.22
N SER A 56 -33.50 -22.12 15.03
CA SER A 56 -33.48 -20.84 14.36
C SER A 56 -34.56 -19.87 14.82
N PHE A 57 -34.37 -18.57 14.59
CA PHE A 57 -35.31 -17.51 14.95
C PHE A 57 -35.50 -16.49 13.82
N THR A 58 -36.78 -16.16 13.54
CA THR A 58 -37.08 -15.05 12.60
C THR A 58 -38.15 -14.13 13.18
N ALA A 59 -38.02 -12.82 12.90
CA ALA A 59 -39.05 -11.84 13.24
C ALA A 59 -39.20 -10.79 12.11
N ASN A 60 -40.41 -10.28 11.92
CA ASN A 60 -40.88 -9.37 10.87
C ASN A 60 -41.11 -10.04 9.51
N ALA A 61 -41.11 -9.29 8.39
CA ALA A 61 -41.60 -9.73 7.12
C ALA A 61 -40.54 -10.34 6.20
N TYR A 62 -40.88 -11.43 5.50
CA TYR A 62 -40.07 -12.06 4.44
C TYR A 62 -38.68 -12.53 4.86
N ASN A 63 -38.44 -12.75 6.14
CA ASN A 63 -37.17 -13.23 6.63
C ASN A 63 -37.04 -14.75 6.52
N ARG A 64 -35.79 -15.23 6.39
CA ARG A 64 -35.48 -16.65 6.36
C ARG A 64 -34.28 -16.97 7.23
N ALA A 65 -34.41 -17.88 8.17
CA ALA A 65 -33.35 -18.46 8.96
C ALA A 65 -33.24 -19.95 8.69
N SER A 66 -32.31 -20.38 7.83
CA SER A 66 -32.15 -21.77 7.39
C SER A 66 -30.95 -22.48 8.00
N GLY A 67 -30.02 -21.78 8.63
CA GLY A 67 -28.88 -22.38 9.33
C GLY A 67 -29.24 -22.87 10.75
N LEU A 68 -28.44 -23.77 11.31
CA LEU A 68 -28.55 -24.20 12.70
C LEU A 68 -28.26 -23.03 13.65
N GLY A 69 -29.22 -22.69 14.53
CA GLY A 69 -29.10 -21.52 15.41
C GLY A 69 -29.08 -20.16 14.68
N ALA A 70 -29.55 -20.11 13.44
CA ALA A 70 -29.53 -18.87 12.65
C ALA A 70 -30.63 -17.89 13.10
N THR A 71 -30.34 -16.61 13.06
CA THR A 71 -31.28 -15.54 13.41
C THR A 71 -31.43 -14.55 12.25
N ALA A 72 -32.66 -14.27 11.83
CA ALA A 72 -33.00 -13.32 10.76
C ALA A 72 -34.05 -12.31 11.24
N LEU A 73 -33.70 -11.03 11.33
CA LEU A 73 -34.52 -9.95 11.86
C LEU A 73 -34.70 -8.82 10.85
N GLY A 74 -35.91 -8.32 10.64
CA GLY A 74 -36.14 -7.17 9.79
C GLY A 74 -36.93 -7.50 8.54
N PHE A 75 -36.57 -6.96 7.38
CA PHE A 75 -37.31 -7.17 6.13
C PHE A 75 -36.44 -7.85 5.08
N ALA A 76 -36.88 -8.96 4.54
CA ALA A 76 -36.21 -9.73 3.49
C ALA A 76 -34.75 -10.15 3.84
N THR A 77 -34.49 -10.41 5.13
CA THR A 77 -33.15 -10.85 5.56
C THR A 77 -32.98 -12.37 5.40
N LEU A 78 -31.73 -12.79 5.15
CA LEU A 78 -31.39 -14.20 4.98
C LEU A 78 -30.24 -14.58 5.93
N SER A 79 -30.48 -15.58 6.78
CA SER A 79 -29.50 -16.20 7.65
C SER A 79 -29.39 -17.71 7.32
N GLY A 80 -28.23 -18.11 6.77
CA GLY A 80 -27.99 -19.47 6.32
C GLY A 80 -27.96 -19.61 4.80
N PRO A 81 -27.71 -20.84 4.27
CA PRO A 81 -27.59 -21.11 2.85
C PRO A 81 -28.89 -20.86 2.08
N GLN A 82 -28.74 -20.53 0.80
CA GLN A 82 -29.90 -20.49 -0.12
C GLN A 82 -30.45 -21.92 -0.38
N VAL A 83 -31.75 -22.03 -0.72
CA VAL A 83 -32.33 -23.29 -1.16
C VAL A 83 -31.65 -23.74 -2.44
N GLY A 84 -31.20 -25.01 -2.48
CA GLY A 84 -30.55 -25.59 -3.66
C GLY A 84 -29.02 -25.49 -3.70
N ALA A 85 -28.40 -24.80 -2.79
CA ALA A 85 -26.94 -24.96 -2.59
C ALA A 85 -26.69 -26.38 -2.06
N ALA A 86 -25.74 -27.10 -2.70
CA ALA A 86 -25.32 -28.43 -2.27
C ALA A 86 -24.74 -28.36 -0.86
N GLY A 87 -25.51 -28.72 0.13
CA GLY A 87 -25.25 -28.57 1.56
C GLY A 87 -26.62 -28.33 2.24
N GLY A 88 -27.45 -29.36 2.29
CA GLY A 88 -28.76 -29.29 2.91
C GLY A 88 -28.70 -28.80 4.36
N ILE A 89 -29.83 -28.67 5.00
CA ILE A 89 -30.00 -28.34 6.43
C ILE A 89 -29.04 -29.09 7.39
N ASP A 90 -28.36 -30.10 6.90
CA ASP A 90 -27.37 -30.92 7.64
C ASP A 90 -25.92 -30.50 7.41
N GLY A 91 -25.63 -29.52 6.57
CA GLY A 91 -24.28 -29.15 6.09
C GLY A 91 -23.63 -28.01 6.84
N GLY A 92 -23.47 -28.08 8.17
CA GLY A 92 -22.44 -27.36 8.88
C GLY A 92 -22.52 -25.82 9.01
N ASN A 93 -23.53 -25.16 8.44
CA ASN A 93 -23.74 -23.72 8.58
C ASN A 93 -24.45 -23.40 9.91
N VAL A 94 -23.69 -22.83 10.85
CA VAL A 94 -24.12 -22.59 12.24
C VAL A 94 -24.07 -21.11 12.57
N GLY A 95 -25.03 -20.62 13.35
CA GLY A 95 -24.89 -19.35 14.06
C GLY A 95 -24.87 -18.09 13.20
N GLN A 96 -25.51 -18.08 12.03
CA GLN A 96 -25.61 -16.87 11.20
C GLN A 96 -26.57 -15.85 11.84
N PHE A 97 -26.20 -14.58 11.75
CA PHE A 97 -27.03 -13.48 12.19
C PHE A 97 -27.22 -12.43 11.09
N SER A 98 -28.47 -12.21 10.67
CA SER A 98 -28.80 -11.10 9.77
C SER A 98 -29.86 -10.19 10.37
N ALA A 99 -29.70 -8.87 10.22
CA ALA A 99 -30.67 -7.89 10.69
C ALA A 99 -30.77 -6.68 9.76
N GLY A 100 -31.95 -6.08 9.67
CA GLY A 100 -32.21 -4.89 8.89
C GLY A 100 -32.98 -5.14 7.60
N TRP A 101 -32.55 -4.54 6.49
CA TRP A 101 -33.22 -4.66 5.19
C TRP A 101 -32.34 -5.42 4.19
N ALA A 102 -32.84 -6.52 3.66
CA ALA A 102 -32.22 -7.34 2.63
C ALA A 102 -30.78 -7.75 2.90
N SER A 103 -30.37 -7.80 4.17
CA SER A 103 -29.02 -8.23 4.57
C SER A 103 -28.93 -9.76 4.58
N ARG A 104 -27.75 -10.31 4.24
CA ARG A 104 -27.53 -11.75 4.03
C ARG A 104 -26.30 -12.24 4.80
N ALA A 105 -26.52 -13.08 5.80
CA ALA A 105 -25.46 -13.82 6.50
C ALA A 105 -25.51 -15.28 6.03
N ILE A 106 -24.68 -15.65 5.05
CA ILE A 106 -24.70 -16.98 4.41
C ILE A 106 -23.45 -17.82 4.69
N GLY A 107 -22.38 -17.20 5.14
CA GLY A 107 -21.20 -17.91 5.65
C GLY A 107 -21.43 -18.50 7.04
N ASN A 108 -20.68 -19.54 7.40
CA ASN A 108 -20.74 -20.12 8.73
C ASN A 108 -20.32 -19.10 9.80
N ILE A 109 -21.09 -18.93 10.88
CA ILE A 109 -20.88 -17.96 11.96
C ILE A 109 -20.78 -16.50 11.44
N SER A 110 -21.40 -16.17 10.32
CA SER A 110 -21.31 -14.83 9.73
C SER A 110 -22.38 -13.88 10.26
N THR A 111 -22.10 -12.57 10.18
CA THR A 111 -23.00 -11.50 10.63
C THR A 111 -23.19 -10.46 9.52
N ALA A 112 -24.46 -10.15 9.16
CA ALA A 112 -24.80 -9.10 8.22
C ALA A 112 -25.89 -8.19 8.77
N THR A 113 -25.59 -6.90 9.01
CA THR A 113 -26.56 -5.99 9.65
C THR A 113 -26.62 -4.64 8.95
N GLY A 114 -27.84 -4.14 8.72
CA GLY A 114 -28.10 -2.85 8.11
C GLY A 114 -28.86 -2.97 6.79
N PHE A 115 -28.42 -2.30 5.72
CA PHE A 115 -29.10 -2.27 4.44
C PHE A 115 -28.27 -2.98 3.36
N ARG A 116 -28.78 -4.09 2.83
CA ARG A 116 -28.18 -4.87 1.72
C ARG A 116 -26.72 -5.29 1.93
N ASN A 117 -26.37 -5.67 3.14
CA ASN A 117 -25.05 -6.21 3.43
C ASN A 117 -24.98 -7.71 3.15
N THR A 118 -23.82 -8.19 2.71
CA THR A 118 -23.59 -9.62 2.47
C THR A 118 -22.35 -10.09 3.21
N ALA A 119 -22.52 -11.05 4.10
CA ALA A 119 -21.43 -11.76 4.79
C ALA A 119 -21.46 -13.22 4.34
N SER A 120 -20.59 -13.59 3.39
CA SER A 120 -20.55 -14.92 2.78
C SER A 120 -19.35 -15.76 3.17
N GLY A 121 -18.29 -15.16 3.64
CA GLY A 121 -17.14 -15.89 4.20
C GLY A 121 -17.45 -16.48 5.58
N GLN A 122 -16.75 -17.54 5.97
CA GLN A 122 -16.82 -18.10 7.31
C GLN A 122 -16.38 -17.05 8.34
N ALA A 123 -17.13 -16.88 9.43
CA ALA A 123 -16.88 -15.90 10.48
C ALA A 123 -16.74 -14.44 9.95
N SER A 124 -17.34 -14.14 8.80
CA SER A 124 -17.28 -12.81 8.21
C SER A 124 -18.32 -11.86 8.80
N VAL A 125 -18.02 -10.54 8.74
CA VAL A 125 -18.87 -9.48 9.29
C VAL A 125 -19.09 -8.38 8.24
N ALA A 126 -20.36 -8.08 7.92
CA ALA A 126 -20.74 -6.99 7.03
C ALA A 126 -21.77 -6.07 7.70
N LEU A 127 -21.39 -4.84 8.07
CA LEU A 127 -22.25 -3.92 8.78
C LEU A 127 -22.35 -2.56 8.10
N GLY A 128 -23.56 -2.03 7.93
CA GLY A 128 -23.81 -0.71 7.39
C GLY A 128 -24.68 -0.75 6.12
N ASN A 129 -24.16 -0.28 4.98
CA ASN A 129 -24.91 -0.12 3.75
C ASN A 129 -24.12 -0.66 2.54
N TYR A 130 -24.65 -1.68 1.84
CA TYR A 130 -24.02 -2.31 0.66
C TYR A 130 -22.59 -2.82 0.91
N ASN A 131 -22.29 -3.41 2.05
CA ASN A 131 -20.98 -4.00 2.32
C ASN A 131 -20.95 -5.48 1.97
N TYR A 132 -19.80 -5.94 1.46
CA TYR A 132 -19.55 -7.32 1.07
C TYR A 132 -18.33 -7.88 1.81
N ALA A 133 -18.55 -8.79 2.74
CA ALA A 133 -17.52 -9.56 3.44
C ALA A 133 -17.54 -10.99 2.89
N THR A 134 -16.73 -11.24 1.85
CA THR A 134 -16.76 -12.51 1.09
C THR A 134 -15.64 -13.47 1.47
N GLY A 135 -14.55 -12.96 2.00
CA GLY A 135 -13.45 -13.78 2.52
C GLY A 135 -13.73 -14.36 3.91
N ASP A 136 -13.11 -15.47 4.22
CA ASP A 136 -13.18 -16.06 5.56
C ASP A 136 -12.55 -15.10 6.59
N SER A 137 -13.21 -14.95 7.74
CA SER A 137 -12.80 -14.02 8.81
C SER A 137 -12.63 -12.56 8.34
N SER A 138 -13.34 -12.17 7.28
CA SER A 138 -13.28 -10.83 6.72
C SER A 138 -14.26 -9.87 7.38
N ILE A 139 -13.95 -8.58 7.36
CA ILE A 139 -14.75 -7.51 7.97
C ILE A 139 -14.98 -6.40 6.95
N ALA A 140 -16.26 -6.04 6.68
CA ALA A 140 -16.63 -4.92 5.84
C ALA A 140 -17.60 -3.99 6.59
N LEU A 141 -17.15 -2.79 6.96
CA LEU A 141 -17.92 -1.84 7.79
C LEU A 141 -18.06 -0.47 7.13
N GLY A 142 -19.27 0.07 7.07
CA GLY A 142 -19.55 1.39 6.55
C GLY A 142 -20.45 1.36 5.33
N LYS A 143 -20.01 1.90 4.19
CA LYS A 143 -20.81 1.95 2.97
C LYS A 143 -20.04 1.49 1.74
N GLU A 144 -20.62 0.55 0.99
CA GLU A 144 -20.06 0.07 -0.28
C GLU A 144 -18.64 -0.52 -0.17
N ASN A 145 -18.30 -1.11 0.98
CA ASN A 145 -16.98 -1.71 1.19
C ASN A 145 -16.94 -3.16 0.77
N TRP A 146 -15.78 -3.61 0.32
CA TRP A 146 -15.57 -4.99 -0.14
C TRP A 146 -14.34 -5.62 0.53
N ALA A 147 -14.56 -6.58 1.40
CA ALA A 147 -13.54 -7.40 2.05
C ALA A 147 -13.55 -8.80 1.41
N GLN A 148 -12.68 -9.02 0.41
CA GLN A 148 -12.73 -10.18 -0.48
C GLN A 148 -11.82 -11.32 -0.05
N GLY A 149 -10.59 -11.04 0.32
CA GLY A 149 -9.61 -12.03 0.75
C GLY A 149 -9.87 -12.57 2.15
N ALA A 150 -9.27 -13.69 2.50
CA ALA A 150 -9.31 -14.22 3.85
C ALA A 150 -8.63 -13.26 4.84
N SER A 151 -9.22 -13.08 6.04
CA SER A 151 -8.72 -12.20 7.11
C SER A 151 -8.53 -10.74 6.69
N THR A 152 -9.36 -10.24 5.77
CA THR A 152 -9.29 -8.86 5.29
C THR A 152 -10.18 -7.91 6.08
N VAL A 153 -9.81 -6.63 6.07
CA VAL A 153 -10.59 -5.56 6.71
C VAL A 153 -10.81 -4.42 5.71
N ALA A 154 -12.08 -4.09 5.41
CA ALA A 154 -12.47 -2.97 4.58
C ALA A 154 -13.44 -2.06 5.36
N ILE A 155 -12.99 -0.86 5.74
CA ILE A 155 -13.77 0.07 6.59
C ILE A 155 -13.79 1.46 5.98
N GLY A 156 -14.98 2.02 5.80
CA GLY A 156 -15.16 3.38 5.32
C GLY A 156 -16.21 3.50 4.23
N PHE A 157 -15.84 4.17 3.13
CA PHE A 157 -16.68 4.32 1.95
C PHE A 157 -15.93 3.83 0.70
N LYS A 158 -16.46 2.80 0.05
CA LYS A 158 -15.82 2.16 -1.12
C LYS A 158 -14.38 1.69 -0.86
N ALA A 159 -14.10 1.23 0.34
CA ALA A 159 -12.83 0.61 0.65
C ALA A 159 -12.82 -0.84 0.14
N HIS A 160 -11.75 -1.26 -0.54
CA HIS A 160 -11.60 -2.58 -1.11
C HIS A 160 -10.32 -3.27 -0.60
N ALA A 161 -10.49 -4.33 0.18
CA ALA A 161 -9.42 -5.20 0.64
C ALA A 161 -9.52 -6.55 -0.11
N ALA A 162 -8.68 -6.74 -1.15
CA ALA A 162 -8.80 -7.85 -2.07
C ALA A 162 -7.93 -9.06 -1.70
N GLY A 163 -6.67 -8.85 -1.39
CA GLY A 163 -5.74 -9.94 -1.06
C GLY A 163 -5.82 -10.39 0.39
N ALA A 164 -5.47 -11.62 0.67
CA ALA A 164 -5.50 -12.19 2.01
C ALA A 164 -4.68 -11.36 3.03
N GLY A 165 -5.23 -11.14 4.22
CA GLY A 165 -4.61 -10.35 5.27
C GLY A 165 -4.50 -8.85 4.97
N SER A 166 -5.09 -8.34 3.89
CA SER A 166 -5.01 -6.93 3.54
C SER A 166 -6.02 -6.07 4.31
N VAL A 167 -5.69 -4.78 4.44
CA VAL A 167 -6.48 -3.80 5.19
C VAL A 167 -6.67 -2.54 4.37
N ALA A 168 -7.92 -2.12 4.15
CA ALA A 168 -8.29 -0.89 3.47
C ALA A 168 -9.19 -0.02 4.36
N LEU A 169 -8.68 1.14 4.79
CA LEU A 169 -9.36 2.06 5.70
C LEU A 169 -9.54 3.43 5.05
N GLY A 170 -10.76 3.94 4.99
CA GLY A 170 -11.02 5.29 4.52
C GLY A 170 -11.95 5.35 3.32
N GLN A 171 -11.73 6.30 2.42
CA GLN A 171 -12.58 6.50 1.26
C GLN A 171 -11.87 6.13 -0.03
N GLU A 172 -12.50 5.25 -0.83
CA GLU A 172 -11.99 4.82 -2.15
C GLU A 172 -10.54 4.28 -2.07
N THR A 173 -10.21 3.59 -1.00
CA THR A 173 -8.90 2.97 -0.81
C THR A 173 -8.90 1.53 -1.29
N VAL A 174 -7.79 1.08 -1.89
CA VAL A 174 -7.66 -0.26 -2.45
C VAL A 174 -6.39 -0.95 -1.93
N ALA A 175 -6.54 -2.06 -1.22
CA ALA A 175 -5.46 -2.95 -0.84
C ALA A 175 -5.54 -4.24 -1.69
N TRP A 176 -4.77 -4.29 -2.80
CA TRP A 176 -4.90 -5.30 -3.86
C TRP A 176 -3.89 -6.38 -3.62
N GLY A 177 -3.21 -6.79 -3.05
CA GLY A 177 -2.30 -7.94 -2.84
C GLY A 177 -2.35 -8.44 -1.41
N THR A 178 -1.64 -9.49 -1.12
CA THR A 178 -1.57 -10.07 0.22
C THR A 178 -0.90 -9.13 1.20
N THR A 179 -1.45 -9.00 2.42
CA THR A 179 -0.89 -8.21 3.53
C THR A 179 -0.66 -6.73 3.23
N ASN A 180 -1.34 -6.17 2.24
CA ASN A 180 -1.26 -4.75 1.91
C ASN A 180 -2.08 -3.89 2.87
N PHE A 181 -1.62 -2.67 3.09
CA PHE A 181 -2.28 -1.71 3.96
C PHE A 181 -2.53 -0.38 3.24
N THR A 182 -3.79 0.09 3.26
CA THR A 182 -4.14 1.43 2.78
C THR A 182 -4.94 2.20 3.81
N THR A 183 -4.70 3.51 3.90
CA THR A 183 -5.52 4.39 4.74
C THR A 183 -5.58 5.81 4.19
N GLY A 184 -6.76 6.44 4.28
CA GLY A 184 -6.99 7.81 3.86
C GLY A 184 -7.96 7.94 2.69
N TYR A 185 -7.59 8.66 1.63
CA TYR A 185 -8.44 8.92 0.48
C TYR A 185 -7.76 8.53 -0.84
N GLN A 186 -8.40 7.70 -1.65
CA GLN A 186 -7.94 7.26 -2.98
C GLN A 186 -6.52 6.68 -3.01
N ASN A 187 -6.12 5.96 -1.97
CA ASN A 187 -4.82 5.29 -1.92
C ASN A 187 -4.91 3.87 -2.46
N VAL A 188 -3.84 3.41 -3.12
CA VAL A 188 -3.72 2.06 -3.65
C VAL A 188 -2.42 1.42 -3.15
N ALA A 189 -2.51 0.26 -2.51
CA ALA A 189 -1.39 -0.59 -2.19
C ALA A 189 -1.49 -1.91 -2.98
N GLY A 190 -0.42 -2.26 -3.69
CA GLY A 190 -0.37 -3.36 -4.64
C GLY A 190 -0.65 -2.93 -6.08
N ASP A 191 -0.26 -3.77 -7.02
CA ASP A 191 -0.52 -3.54 -8.44
C ASP A 191 -1.88 -4.14 -8.82
N ILE A 192 -2.85 -3.27 -9.13
CA ILE A 192 -4.21 -3.65 -9.53
C ILE A 192 -4.28 -4.35 -10.89
N ASN A 193 -3.22 -4.32 -11.68
CA ASN A 193 -3.12 -5.00 -12.97
C ASN A 193 -2.46 -6.39 -12.86
N SER A 194 -1.94 -6.73 -11.70
CA SER A 194 -1.36 -8.04 -11.42
C SER A 194 -2.36 -8.97 -10.70
N ASP A 195 -2.05 -10.26 -10.66
CA ASP A 195 -2.81 -11.22 -9.86
C ASP A 195 -2.76 -10.83 -8.37
N ILE A 196 -3.88 -11.00 -7.66
CA ILE A 196 -4.09 -10.59 -6.25
C ILE A 196 -2.99 -11.09 -5.28
N GLY A 197 -2.21 -12.10 -5.66
CA GLY A 197 -1.18 -12.72 -4.82
C GLY A 197 0.25 -12.16 -4.95
N VAL A 198 0.52 -11.28 -5.92
CA VAL A 198 1.91 -10.98 -6.35
C VAL A 198 2.55 -9.82 -5.59
N ALA A 199 1.84 -8.75 -5.28
CA ALA A 199 2.40 -7.59 -4.57
C ALA A 199 2.01 -7.62 -3.09
N GLY A 200 2.88 -8.14 -2.25
CA GLY A 200 2.65 -8.24 -0.81
C GLY A 200 3.33 -7.17 0.03
N SER A 201 2.72 -6.85 1.18
CA SER A 201 3.27 -5.96 2.23
C SER A 201 3.49 -4.50 1.78
N ALA A 202 2.80 -4.04 0.74
CA ALA A 202 2.84 -2.63 0.34
C ALA A 202 1.95 -1.77 1.25
N THR A 203 2.35 -0.52 1.47
CA THR A 203 1.62 0.44 2.31
C THR A 203 1.42 1.77 1.60
N ALA A 204 0.16 2.23 1.50
CA ALA A 204 -0.18 3.54 0.94
C ALA A 204 -1.04 4.36 1.91
N MET A 205 -0.58 5.56 2.31
CA MET A 205 -1.20 6.38 3.34
C MET A 205 -1.34 7.84 2.92
N GLY A 206 -2.52 8.43 3.13
CA GLY A 206 -2.78 9.85 2.86
C GLY A 206 -3.77 10.08 1.73
N HIS A 207 -3.39 10.77 0.66
CA HIS A 207 -4.29 11.10 -0.44
C HIS A 207 -3.69 10.80 -1.81
N GLY A 208 -4.31 9.90 -2.56
CA GLY A 208 -3.96 9.59 -3.94
C GLY A 208 -2.59 8.95 -4.12
N ASN A 209 -2.14 8.17 -3.14
CA ASN A 209 -0.83 7.54 -3.17
C ASN A 209 -0.89 6.13 -3.75
N PHE A 210 0.18 5.71 -4.42
CA PHE A 210 0.33 4.41 -5.05
C PHE A 210 1.58 3.70 -4.53
N ALA A 211 1.42 2.63 -3.78
CA ALA A 211 2.49 1.74 -3.36
C ALA A 211 2.37 0.42 -4.15
N GLN A 212 2.95 0.36 -5.35
CA GLN A 212 2.79 -0.73 -6.30
C GLN A 212 3.81 -1.85 -6.08
N GLY A 213 5.02 -1.50 -5.72
CA GLY A 213 6.09 -2.45 -5.48
C GLY A 213 5.86 -3.33 -4.25
N ARG A 214 6.41 -4.54 -4.26
CA ARG A 214 6.43 -5.42 -3.09
C ARG A 214 7.19 -4.75 -1.96
N SER A 215 6.61 -4.75 -0.75
CA SER A 215 7.20 -4.08 0.43
C SER A 215 7.47 -2.58 0.22
N SER A 216 6.74 -1.94 -0.69
CA SER A 216 6.87 -0.51 -0.95
C SER A 216 6.05 0.35 0.01
N PHE A 217 6.44 1.61 0.14
CA PHE A 217 5.78 2.57 1.02
C PHE A 217 5.55 3.91 0.32
N ALA A 218 4.29 4.35 0.19
CA ALA A 218 3.93 5.64 -0.39
C ALA A 218 3.09 6.45 0.59
N ALA A 219 3.52 7.65 0.96
CA ALA A 219 2.80 8.46 1.92
C ALA A 219 2.78 9.95 1.62
N ASN A 220 1.78 10.62 2.15
CA ASN A 220 1.38 12.01 2.04
C ASN A 220 0.45 12.25 0.83
N ARG A 221 0.86 12.88 -0.27
CA ARG A 221 -0.06 13.27 -1.32
C ARG A 221 0.48 13.02 -2.72
N PHE A 222 -0.24 12.21 -3.50
CA PHE A 222 0.10 11.87 -4.89
C PHE A 222 1.49 11.27 -5.07
N THR A 223 1.97 10.53 -4.07
CA THR A 223 3.27 9.85 -4.14
C THR A 223 3.14 8.48 -4.78
N SER A 224 4.22 8.01 -5.41
CA SER A 224 4.25 6.71 -6.08
C SER A 224 5.52 5.94 -5.70
N ALA A 225 5.38 4.77 -5.09
CA ALA A 225 6.46 3.83 -4.81
C ALA A 225 6.26 2.60 -5.72
N VAL A 226 6.94 2.62 -6.88
CA VAL A 226 6.66 1.71 -8.00
C VAL A 226 7.39 0.39 -7.83
N ASN A 227 8.64 0.43 -7.42
CA ASN A 227 9.49 -0.73 -7.34
C ASN A 227 9.53 -1.39 -5.97
N GLN A 228 10.03 -2.62 -5.93
CA GLN A 228 10.18 -3.40 -4.70
C GLN A 228 11.05 -2.66 -3.68
N ALA A 229 10.63 -2.68 -2.41
CA ALA A 229 11.29 -2.06 -1.27
C ALA A 229 11.49 -0.53 -1.41
N SER A 230 10.87 0.12 -2.40
CA SER A 230 10.97 1.56 -2.59
C SER A 230 10.08 2.34 -1.62
N ALA A 231 10.47 3.58 -1.30
CA ALA A 231 9.69 4.47 -0.47
C ALA A 231 9.56 5.86 -1.11
N SER A 232 8.35 6.42 -1.13
CA SER A 232 8.07 7.74 -1.68
C SER A 232 7.28 8.59 -0.71
N LEU A 233 7.85 9.72 -0.30
CA LEU A 233 7.31 10.61 0.73
C LEU A 233 7.29 12.06 0.25
N GLY A 234 6.17 12.74 0.38
CA GLY A 234 6.10 14.15 0.02
C GLY A 234 4.91 14.49 -0.85
N LEU A 235 5.12 15.36 -1.83
CA LEU A 235 4.08 15.78 -2.76
C LEU A 235 4.49 15.43 -4.20
N ALA A 236 3.73 14.54 -4.82
CA ALA A 236 3.98 14.12 -6.20
C ALA A 236 5.40 13.55 -6.44
N THR A 237 5.97 12.89 -5.42
CA THR A 237 7.26 12.21 -5.57
C THR A 237 7.07 10.80 -6.09
N THR A 238 8.07 10.29 -6.81
CA THR A 238 8.08 8.93 -7.33
C THR A 238 9.40 8.23 -7.02
N ALA A 239 9.32 7.07 -6.39
CA ALA A 239 10.44 6.16 -6.17
C ALA A 239 10.31 4.98 -7.15
N ASP A 240 11.05 5.05 -8.26
CA ASP A 240 10.95 4.13 -9.41
C ASP A 240 12.12 3.14 -9.52
N ASN A 241 13.04 3.15 -8.57
CA ASN A 241 14.12 2.18 -8.47
C ASN A 241 13.93 1.22 -7.29
N PHE A 242 14.55 0.05 -7.37
CA PHE A 242 14.60 -0.92 -6.28
C PHE A 242 15.22 -0.30 -5.03
N GLY A 243 14.57 -0.43 -3.88
CA GLY A 243 15.05 0.10 -2.59
C GLY A 243 15.23 1.63 -2.53
N MET A 244 14.80 2.38 -3.54
CA MET A 244 14.94 3.82 -3.62
C MET A 244 14.09 4.54 -2.58
N LEU A 245 14.64 5.57 -1.98
CA LEU A 245 13.89 6.55 -1.20
C LEU A 245 13.79 7.88 -1.96
N ALA A 246 12.58 8.31 -2.29
CA ALA A 246 12.28 9.61 -2.87
C ALA A 246 11.54 10.48 -1.86
N VAL A 247 12.01 11.70 -1.64
CA VAL A 247 11.39 12.69 -0.75
C VAL A 247 11.27 14.06 -1.40
N GLY A 248 10.43 14.94 -0.85
CA GLY A 248 10.31 16.32 -1.34
C GLY A 248 9.12 16.54 -2.25
N VAL A 249 9.33 17.20 -3.38
CA VAL A 249 8.28 17.60 -4.32
C VAL A 249 8.69 17.28 -5.74
N ASN A 250 7.82 16.58 -6.48
CA ASN A 250 7.90 16.36 -7.94
C ASN A 250 9.33 16.12 -8.45
N ASN A 251 9.93 14.99 -8.08
CA ASN A 251 11.27 14.61 -8.51
C ASN A 251 11.30 14.11 -9.97
N ILE A 252 12.47 14.20 -10.61
CA ILE A 252 12.71 13.55 -11.90
C ILE A 252 12.66 12.03 -11.71
N ILE A 253 12.00 11.34 -12.62
CA ILE A 253 11.86 9.89 -12.69
C ILE A 253 12.72 9.29 -13.80
N GLY A 254 12.89 7.97 -13.82
CA GLY A 254 13.63 7.27 -14.87
C GLY A 254 15.15 7.47 -14.80
N LEU A 255 15.71 7.80 -13.64
CA LEU A 255 17.15 8.03 -13.44
C LEU A 255 17.98 6.75 -13.26
N GLY A 256 17.35 5.61 -13.28
CA GLY A 256 18.02 4.31 -13.11
C GLY A 256 17.49 3.25 -14.06
N ASP A 257 18.07 2.07 -13.95
CA ASP A 257 17.61 0.91 -14.71
C ASP A 257 16.22 0.52 -14.21
N THR A 258 15.20 0.81 -15.01
CA THR A 258 13.80 0.47 -14.74
C THR A 258 13.51 -1.03 -14.93
N LEU A 259 14.54 -1.83 -15.08
CA LEU A 259 14.45 -3.28 -15.30
C LEU A 259 14.07 -4.02 -14.01
N VAL A 260 12.88 -3.75 -13.53
CA VAL A 260 12.17 -4.73 -12.71
C VAL A 260 11.10 -5.33 -13.59
N ASP A 261 11.37 -6.49 -14.13
CA ASP A 261 10.33 -7.39 -14.57
C ASP A 261 9.54 -7.80 -13.32
N PRO A 262 8.31 -7.32 -13.13
CA PRO A 262 7.53 -7.64 -11.94
C PRO A 262 7.24 -9.15 -11.82
N ASP A 263 7.39 -9.91 -12.91
CA ASP A 263 7.17 -11.35 -12.97
C ASP A 263 8.44 -12.16 -12.72
N ASN A 264 9.62 -11.54 -12.71
CA ASN A 264 10.88 -12.23 -12.52
C ASN A 264 11.45 -12.04 -11.12
N TYR A 265 10.91 -12.78 -10.16
CA TYR A 265 11.39 -12.86 -8.76
C TYR A 265 12.80 -13.40 -8.59
N ASN A 266 13.47 -13.81 -9.65
CA ASN A 266 14.84 -14.27 -9.60
C ASN A 266 15.83 -13.12 -9.61
N GLY A 267 15.77 -12.33 -8.56
CA GLY A 267 16.89 -11.68 -7.90
C GLY A 267 18.00 -11.09 -8.75
N TYR A 268 17.71 -10.13 -9.61
CA TYR A 268 18.80 -9.45 -10.31
C TYR A 268 19.54 -8.41 -9.50
N TYR A 269 19.24 -8.26 -8.19
CA TYR A 269 19.72 -7.08 -7.46
C TYR A 269 20.82 -7.34 -6.45
N TYR A 270 21.00 -8.58 -6.01
CA TYR A 270 22.10 -8.94 -5.12
C TYR A 270 22.47 -10.42 -5.31
N VAL A 271 23.45 -10.68 -6.15
CA VAL A 271 24.20 -11.93 -6.07
C VAL A 271 25.43 -11.62 -5.21
N ASP A 272 25.53 -12.27 -4.06
CA ASP A 272 26.65 -12.11 -3.11
C ASP A 272 26.88 -10.67 -2.59
N GLY A 273 25.80 -9.88 -2.46
CA GLY A 273 25.92 -8.51 -1.94
C GLY A 273 26.41 -7.48 -2.95
N GLN A 274 26.49 -7.83 -4.24
CA GLN A 274 26.93 -6.94 -5.30
C GLN A 274 25.75 -6.55 -6.22
N TYR A 275 25.67 -5.25 -6.56
CA TYR A 275 24.77 -4.74 -7.59
C TYR A 275 25.24 -5.23 -8.97
N THR A 276 24.39 -5.96 -9.70
CA THR A 276 24.74 -6.54 -11.01
C THR A 276 24.22 -5.75 -12.21
N GLY A 277 23.63 -4.59 -12.02
CA GLY A 277 23.12 -3.70 -13.08
C GLY A 277 24.23 -2.88 -13.74
N SER A 278 24.08 -2.58 -15.02
CA SER A 278 25.03 -1.76 -15.80
C SER A 278 24.95 -0.26 -15.54
N ASN A 279 23.93 0.21 -14.80
CA ASN A 279 23.75 1.60 -14.44
C ASN A 279 23.45 1.68 -12.94
N PRO A 280 24.24 2.45 -12.16
CA PRO A 280 23.98 2.62 -10.73
C PRO A 280 22.64 3.32 -10.58
N GLY A 281 21.60 2.59 -10.16
CA GLY A 281 20.29 3.14 -9.88
C GLY A 281 20.36 4.19 -8.77
N VAL A 282 19.34 5.02 -8.69
CA VAL A 282 19.21 6.01 -7.61
C VAL A 282 18.76 5.33 -6.32
N ALA A 283 19.55 5.51 -5.27
CA ALA A 283 19.23 5.03 -3.92
C ALA A 283 18.39 6.06 -3.13
N PHE A 284 18.71 7.35 -3.31
CA PHE A 284 18.01 8.43 -2.61
C PHE A 284 17.89 9.67 -3.48
N VAL A 285 16.71 10.30 -3.46
CA VAL A 285 16.48 11.57 -4.16
C VAL A 285 15.68 12.55 -3.31
N VAL A 286 16.04 13.81 -3.39
CA VAL A 286 15.24 14.93 -2.90
C VAL A 286 14.71 15.71 -4.10
N GLY A 287 13.42 15.56 -4.38
CA GLY A 287 12.74 16.35 -5.41
C GLY A 287 12.50 17.78 -4.95
N ASN A 288 12.64 18.73 -5.87
CA ASN A 288 12.31 20.14 -5.68
C ASN A 288 11.62 20.75 -6.92
N GLY A 289 10.97 19.92 -7.72
CA GLY A 289 10.20 20.34 -8.88
C GLY A 289 8.96 21.14 -8.50
N ASP A 290 8.25 21.65 -9.49
CA ASP A 290 7.05 22.43 -9.32
C ASP A 290 5.80 21.54 -9.08
N ILE A 291 4.75 22.18 -8.61
CA ILE A 291 3.43 21.59 -8.47
C ILE A 291 2.42 22.39 -9.30
N ASN A 292 1.46 21.71 -9.89
CA ASN A 292 0.31 22.35 -10.50
C ASN A 292 -0.58 22.95 -9.40
N SER A 293 -0.63 24.28 -9.31
CA SER A 293 -1.33 25.01 -8.26
C SER A 293 -2.86 24.80 -8.29
N SER A 294 -3.42 24.39 -9.43
CA SER A 294 -4.87 24.20 -9.57
C SER A 294 -5.36 22.87 -9.01
N ASN A 295 -4.56 21.82 -9.02
CA ASN A 295 -4.94 20.47 -8.54
C ASN A 295 -3.99 19.87 -7.49
N GLY A 296 -2.83 20.52 -7.24
CA GLY A 296 -1.82 20.08 -6.30
C GLY A 296 -1.13 18.76 -6.67
N ARG A 297 -1.12 18.40 -7.96
CA ARG A 297 -0.37 17.26 -8.53
C ARG A 297 1.00 17.72 -9.00
N ALA A 298 1.79 16.79 -9.56
CA ALA A 298 3.03 17.12 -10.26
C ALA A 298 2.80 18.23 -11.29
N GLY A 299 3.66 19.23 -11.31
CA GLY A 299 3.73 20.21 -12.37
C GLY A 299 4.54 19.70 -13.56
N ASP A 300 4.75 20.58 -14.54
CA ASP A 300 5.41 20.22 -15.81
C ASP A 300 6.94 20.20 -15.70
N ASN A 301 7.50 20.73 -14.59
CA ASN A 301 8.94 20.84 -14.40
C ASN A 301 9.41 20.01 -13.20
N PRO A 302 9.57 18.67 -13.34
CA PRO A 302 10.18 17.84 -12.31
C PRO A 302 11.66 18.23 -12.14
N SER A 303 12.14 18.21 -10.90
CA SER A 303 13.51 18.60 -10.58
C SER A 303 14.03 17.88 -9.34
N ASN A 304 15.34 17.68 -9.27
CA ASN A 304 16.04 17.06 -8.15
C ASN A 304 17.04 18.03 -7.53
N ALA A 305 16.91 18.30 -6.25
CA ALA A 305 17.89 19.09 -5.48
C ALA A 305 19.12 18.26 -5.10
N PHE A 306 18.92 16.99 -4.79
CA PHE A 306 19.99 16.09 -4.36
C PHE A 306 19.70 14.66 -4.79
N ILE A 307 20.71 13.97 -5.28
CA ILE A 307 20.67 12.58 -5.70
C ILE A 307 21.84 11.84 -5.07
N VAL A 308 21.60 10.62 -4.58
CA VAL A 308 22.62 9.64 -4.20
C VAL A 308 22.37 8.36 -4.97
N ASN A 309 23.38 7.86 -5.66
CA ASN A 309 23.34 6.62 -6.41
C ASN A 309 23.87 5.43 -5.59
N TYR A 310 23.52 4.21 -5.97
CA TYR A 310 24.01 3.00 -5.31
C TYR A 310 25.52 2.80 -5.43
N ASP A 311 26.19 3.41 -6.43
CA ASP A 311 27.66 3.40 -6.55
C ASP A 311 28.37 4.36 -5.59
N GLY A 312 27.61 5.04 -4.72
CA GLY A 312 28.13 6.02 -3.76
C GLY A 312 28.39 7.41 -4.35
N SER A 313 28.13 7.63 -5.64
CA SER A 313 28.18 8.98 -6.21
C SER A 313 26.98 9.82 -5.77
N ALA A 314 27.17 11.13 -5.65
CA ALA A 314 26.11 12.06 -5.30
C ALA A 314 26.17 13.32 -6.17
N THR A 315 24.99 13.88 -6.46
CA THR A 315 24.84 15.14 -7.20
C THR A 315 24.00 16.12 -6.39
N LEU A 316 24.50 17.34 -6.24
CA LEU A 316 23.79 18.47 -5.68
C LEU A 316 23.51 19.48 -6.80
N ALA A 317 22.24 19.89 -6.98
CA ALA A 317 21.86 20.80 -8.06
C ALA A 317 22.28 22.25 -7.83
N GLY A 318 22.56 22.63 -6.59
CA GLY A 318 23.00 23.97 -6.20
C GLY A 318 24.38 23.98 -5.55
N ASP A 319 24.71 25.06 -4.89
CA ASP A 319 25.98 25.22 -4.19
C ASP A 319 25.98 24.47 -2.86
N LEU A 320 27.12 23.88 -2.50
CA LEU A 320 27.37 23.35 -1.17
C LEU A 320 27.99 24.46 -0.26
N THR A 321 27.15 25.06 0.58
CA THR A 321 27.58 26.06 1.54
C THR A 321 27.90 25.42 2.88
N VAL A 322 29.12 25.64 3.38
CA VAL A 322 29.59 25.14 4.67
C VAL A 322 29.77 26.29 5.67
N ASN A 323 29.19 26.18 6.85
CA ASN A 323 29.30 27.16 7.90
C ASN A 323 30.78 27.39 8.29
N SER A 324 31.23 28.65 8.22
CA SER A 324 32.62 29.00 8.47
C SER A 324 32.79 30.29 9.33
N ASP A 325 31.74 30.66 10.08
CA ASP A 325 31.75 31.82 10.96
C ASP A 325 32.78 31.64 12.09
N ALA A 326 33.59 32.69 12.35
CA ALA A 326 34.60 32.70 13.42
C ALA A 326 33.98 32.43 14.81
N ARG A 327 32.74 32.85 15.04
CA ARG A 327 32.02 32.64 16.31
C ARG A 327 31.78 31.17 16.64
N LEU A 328 31.82 30.28 15.63
CA LEU A 328 31.66 28.84 15.78
C LEU A 328 32.99 28.11 15.98
N LYS A 329 34.12 28.84 15.99
CA LYS A 329 35.46 28.27 16.02
C LYS A 329 36.21 28.72 17.24
N SER A 330 37.09 27.87 17.76
CA SER A 330 38.03 28.19 18.86
C SER A 330 39.46 27.87 18.40
N ASN A 331 40.45 28.46 19.09
CA ASN A 331 41.88 28.23 18.84
C ASN A 331 42.29 28.49 17.38
N ILE A 332 41.79 29.59 16.81
CA ILE A 332 42.08 29.99 15.44
C ILE A 332 43.53 30.40 15.31
N VAL A 333 44.30 29.65 14.54
CA VAL A 333 45.71 29.94 14.24
C VAL A 333 45.94 29.89 12.73
N SER A 334 46.97 30.64 12.27
CA SER A 334 47.39 30.57 10.86
C SER A 334 48.03 29.23 10.54
N LEU A 335 47.70 28.68 9.35
CA LEU A 335 48.38 27.48 8.84
C LEU A 335 49.85 27.69 8.50
N GLY A 336 50.31 28.96 8.37
CA GLY A 336 51.64 29.28 7.89
C GLY A 336 51.87 28.87 6.43
N SER A 337 53.16 28.68 6.06
CA SER A 337 53.48 28.18 4.70
C SER A 337 53.17 26.70 4.55
N THR A 338 52.38 26.37 3.54
CA THR A 338 51.91 24.99 3.26
C THR A 338 52.52 24.40 2.00
N LEU A 339 53.25 25.17 1.19
CA LEU A 339 53.79 24.76 -0.11
C LEU A 339 54.64 23.50 -0.02
N SER A 340 55.57 23.43 0.92
CA SER A 340 56.51 22.32 1.09
C SER A 340 55.81 20.98 1.38
N LYS A 341 54.70 21.03 2.15
CA LYS A 341 53.87 19.86 2.43
C LYS A 341 52.98 19.51 1.22
N LEU A 342 52.47 20.52 0.51
CA LEU A 342 51.63 20.31 -0.67
C LEU A 342 52.38 19.62 -1.81
N LEU A 343 53.67 19.93 -1.99
CA LEU A 343 54.56 19.32 -2.97
C LEU A 343 54.81 17.79 -2.72
N LEU A 344 54.42 17.25 -1.58
CA LEU A 344 54.48 15.82 -1.28
C LEU A 344 53.24 15.05 -1.77
N ILE A 345 52.26 15.75 -2.28
CA ILE A 345 51.00 15.17 -2.75
C ILE A 345 50.97 15.31 -4.27
N ASP A 346 50.65 14.23 -4.96
CA ASP A 346 50.56 14.19 -6.42
C ASP A 346 49.11 13.88 -6.87
N GLY A 347 48.64 14.66 -7.85
CA GLY A 347 47.33 14.40 -8.48
C GLY A 347 47.38 13.15 -9.35
N LYS A 348 46.42 12.26 -9.19
CA LYS A 348 46.36 10.97 -9.89
C LYS A 348 45.14 10.90 -10.82
N ALA A 349 45.33 10.32 -12.00
CA ALA A 349 44.24 9.74 -12.78
C ALA A 349 44.09 8.28 -12.35
N TYR A 350 42.87 7.83 -12.17
CA TYR A 350 42.57 6.47 -11.72
C TYR A 350 41.17 6.03 -12.15
N THR A 351 40.90 4.74 -12.08
CA THR A 351 39.57 4.17 -12.18
C THR A 351 39.20 3.50 -10.85
N MET A 352 37.92 3.45 -10.52
CA MET A 352 37.46 2.68 -9.36
C MET A 352 37.48 1.19 -9.69
N LYS A 353 37.89 0.33 -8.75
CA LYS A 353 37.83 -1.14 -8.92
C LYS A 353 36.41 -1.64 -9.19
N SER A 354 35.39 -0.95 -8.68
CA SER A 354 33.99 -1.25 -8.92
C SER A 354 33.49 -0.83 -10.31
N ASN A 355 34.21 0.07 -11.01
CA ASN A 355 33.89 0.53 -12.36
C ASN A 355 35.15 1.04 -13.05
N GLU A 356 35.85 0.16 -13.77
CA GLU A 356 37.09 0.50 -14.47
C GLU A 356 36.88 1.23 -15.81
N ALA A 357 35.63 1.38 -16.25
CA ALA A 357 35.32 2.09 -17.49
C ALA A 357 35.35 3.60 -17.39
N ILE A 358 35.30 4.15 -16.14
CA ILE A 358 35.25 5.60 -15.92
C ILE A 358 36.53 6.08 -15.25
N GLU A 359 37.31 6.88 -16.00
CA GLU A 359 38.50 7.54 -15.48
C GLU A 359 38.10 8.73 -14.59
N LYS A 360 38.78 8.87 -13.45
CA LYS A 360 38.62 9.94 -12.46
C LYS A 360 39.95 10.60 -12.15
N ILE A 361 39.92 11.82 -11.67
CA ILE A 361 41.11 12.55 -11.17
C ILE A 361 40.88 12.82 -9.69
N GLY A 362 41.91 12.62 -8.89
CA GLY A 362 41.85 12.88 -7.45
C GLY A 362 43.17 12.65 -6.76
N LEU A 363 43.13 12.55 -5.43
CA LEU A 363 44.31 12.38 -4.58
C LEU A 363 44.26 11.00 -3.90
N LEU A 364 45.43 10.45 -3.59
CA LEU A 364 45.50 9.29 -2.71
C LEU A 364 45.44 9.74 -1.25
N ALA A 365 44.46 9.20 -0.52
CA ALA A 365 44.25 9.54 0.89
C ALA A 365 45.49 9.28 1.75
N GLN A 366 46.28 8.25 1.43
CA GLN A 366 47.52 7.90 2.10
C GLN A 366 48.64 8.96 1.92
N GLU A 367 48.68 9.63 0.77
CA GLU A 367 49.63 10.74 0.53
C GLU A 367 49.18 11.99 1.29
N VAL A 368 47.88 12.29 1.25
CA VAL A 368 47.28 13.42 2.01
C VAL A 368 47.45 13.20 3.51
N GLN A 369 47.27 11.99 4.04
CA GLN A 369 47.42 11.68 5.46
C GLN A 369 48.85 11.97 6.00
N LYS A 370 49.87 11.72 5.18
CA LYS A 370 51.26 12.02 5.58
C LYS A 370 51.54 13.51 5.67
N ALA A 371 50.94 14.31 4.81
CA ALA A 371 51.19 15.75 4.75
C ALA A 371 50.21 16.56 5.63
N PHE A 372 48.90 16.17 5.63
CA PHE A 372 47.80 16.84 6.31
C PHE A 372 46.83 15.77 6.91
N PRO A 373 47.23 15.10 8.01
CA PRO A 373 46.42 14.05 8.61
C PRO A 373 45.03 14.55 9.03
N GLU A 374 44.88 15.83 9.36
CA GLU A 374 43.63 16.50 9.72
C GLU A 374 42.58 16.55 8.58
N LEU A 375 43.00 16.33 7.32
CA LEU A 375 42.13 16.28 6.15
C LEU A 375 41.72 14.88 5.77
N VAL A 376 42.16 13.85 6.49
CA VAL A 376 41.85 12.47 6.22
C VAL A 376 41.03 11.88 7.36
N LYS A 377 39.97 11.20 7.01
CA LYS A 377 39.13 10.48 7.95
C LYS A 377 39.11 8.99 7.59
N GLU A 378 39.34 8.17 8.59
CA GLU A 378 39.15 6.71 8.49
C GLU A 378 37.67 6.36 8.66
N ALA A 379 37.13 5.51 7.79
CA ALA A 379 35.81 4.96 7.91
C ALA A 379 35.79 3.93 9.04
N GLY A 380 34.60 3.71 9.62
CA GLY A 380 34.41 2.65 10.62
C GLY A 380 34.20 1.26 10.04
N ASP A 381 34.62 1.02 8.78
CA ASP A 381 34.56 -0.28 8.15
C ASP A 381 35.72 -1.20 8.60
N GLN A 382 35.63 -2.50 8.26
CA GLN A 382 36.66 -3.49 8.65
C GLN A 382 38.03 -3.24 7.99
N GLU A 383 38.07 -2.52 6.87
CA GLU A 383 39.27 -2.27 6.08
C GLU A 383 39.94 -0.96 6.46
N GLY A 384 39.30 -0.12 7.27
CA GLY A 384 39.81 1.20 7.64
C GLY A 384 39.97 2.13 6.42
N THR A 385 38.97 2.10 5.52
CA THR A 385 38.99 2.88 4.27
C THR A 385 39.18 4.37 4.57
N LEU A 386 40.15 5.00 3.90
CA LEU A 386 40.47 6.42 4.09
C LEU A 386 39.69 7.30 3.11
N SER A 387 39.20 8.44 3.59
CA SER A 387 38.54 9.49 2.81
C SER A 387 39.21 10.83 2.98
N VAL A 388 39.21 11.68 1.94
CA VAL A 388 39.82 13.02 1.93
C VAL A 388 38.76 14.11 2.00
N ASN A 389 38.94 15.06 2.90
CA ASN A 389 38.15 16.30 2.90
C ASN A 389 38.73 17.26 1.84
N TYR A 390 38.24 17.16 0.60
CA TYR A 390 38.68 18.01 -0.50
C TYR A 390 38.41 19.50 -0.28
N GLN A 391 37.33 19.89 0.42
CA GLN A 391 37.07 21.29 0.74
C GLN A 391 38.11 21.86 1.71
N GLY A 392 38.64 21.04 2.62
CA GLY A 392 39.72 21.40 3.54
C GLY A 392 41.05 21.67 2.83
N MET A 393 41.23 21.21 1.57
CA MET A 393 42.41 21.54 0.77
C MET A 393 42.45 23.01 0.30
N ILE A 394 41.28 23.67 0.20
CA ILE A 394 41.18 25.06 -0.28
C ILE A 394 42.05 26.02 0.54
N PRO A 395 41.95 26.10 1.88
CA PRO A 395 42.83 26.99 2.69
C PRO A 395 44.31 26.60 2.63
N VAL A 396 44.62 25.30 2.43
CA VAL A 396 46.01 24.83 2.22
C VAL A 396 46.57 25.41 0.92
N LEU A 397 45.82 25.34 -0.19
CA LEU A 397 46.17 25.90 -1.49
C LEU A 397 46.32 27.43 -1.42
N ILE A 398 45.41 28.13 -0.73
CA ILE A 398 45.50 29.60 -0.55
C ILE A 398 46.82 29.98 0.14
N ASN A 399 47.22 29.23 1.16
CA ASN A 399 48.48 29.53 1.88
C ASN A 399 49.74 29.06 1.16
N ALA A 400 49.63 28.14 0.21
CA ALA A 400 50.76 27.75 -0.64
C ALA A 400 51.03 28.75 -1.76
N ILE A 401 50.02 29.51 -2.20
CA ILE A 401 50.13 30.53 -3.24
C ILE A 401 50.65 31.88 -2.67
N LYS A 402 50.38 32.14 -1.38
CA LYS A 402 50.87 33.34 -0.67
C LYS A 402 52.35 33.24 -0.33
#